data_599645480df6c7dd40b92aa33ed39906
#
_entry.id   599645480df6c7dd40b92aa33ed39906
#
_cell.length_a   1.000
_cell.length_b   1.000
_cell.length_c   1.000
_cell.angle_alpha   90.00
_cell.angle_beta   90.00
_cell.angle_gamma   90.00
#
_symmetry.space_group_name_H-M   'P 1'
#
loop_
_entity.id
_entity.type
_entity.pdbx_description
1 polymer ?
#
loop_
_entity_poly.entity_id
_entity_poly.type
_entity_poly.pdbx_seq_one_letter_code
_entity_poly.pdbx_strand_id
1 'polypeptide(L)'
;ITVSGIGLTGAPALPAGVTAEVVSQDATKVVLKATAAADAPAAAGDVAIGASALPGALTVYPALDRVTVEPALTYSRIGGNGGPIPKHPAQFEAIGWLNGPDGQPETPDDIRVGAMPADWRTEDFDDAARQMEDARFAGQIQPDGLFLPADAGPNPERPMMTNNAGNLKVIATVKDGDTTLEAQGHLYATVQRFVDMPIN
;
A
#
# COMPACT_ATOMS: atom_id res chain seq x y z
N ILE A 1 -5.45 -0.26 19.10
CA ILE A 1 -6.11 -1.27 18.24
C ILE A 1 -7.62 -1.10 18.38
N THR A 2 -8.34 -1.10 17.25
CA THR A 2 -9.80 -1.11 17.23
C THR A 2 -10.27 -2.42 16.64
N VAL A 3 -11.12 -3.15 17.37
CA VAL A 3 -11.77 -4.38 16.92
C VAL A 3 -13.24 -4.05 16.70
N SER A 4 -13.77 -4.34 15.51
CA SER A 4 -15.18 -4.17 15.17
C SER A 4 -15.80 -5.51 14.79
N GLY A 5 -17.03 -5.76 15.22
CA GLY A 5 -17.72 -7.02 15.00
C GLY A 5 -19.10 -7.06 15.64
N ILE A 6 -19.62 -8.24 15.88
CA ILE A 6 -20.92 -8.47 16.53
C ILE A 6 -20.69 -9.37 17.75
N GLY A 7 -21.33 -9.02 18.86
CA GLY A 7 -21.24 -9.80 20.10
C GLY A 7 -19.87 -9.75 20.79
N LEU A 8 -19.16 -8.62 20.66
CA LEU A 8 -17.86 -8.40 21.25
C LEU A 8 -17.95 -8.19 22.76
N THR A 9 -18.19 -9.30 23.50
CA THR A 9 -18.33 -9.30 24.96
C THR A 9 -17.29 -10.22 25.59
N GLY A 10 -16.68 -9.79 26.70
CA GLY A 10 -15.66 -10.56 27.41
C GLY A 10 -14.27 -9.92 27.37
N ALA A 11 -13.31 -10.56 27.98
CA ALA A 11 -11.94 -10.07 28.03
C ALA A 11 -11.22 -10.22 26.69
N PRO A 12 -10.34 -9.27 26.33
CA PRO A 12 -9.47 -9.43 25.17
C PRO A 12 -8.38 -10.48 25.44
N ALA A 13 -8.06 -11.29 24.42
CA ALA A 13 -6.89 -12.13 24.37
C ALA A 13 -6.06 -11.77 23.14
N LEU A 14 -4.76 -11.52 23.35
CA LEU A 14 -3.81 -11.08 22.33
C LEU A 14 -2.66 -12.10 22.22
N PRO A 15 -1.83 -12.04 21.17
CA PRO A 15 -0.66 -12.89 21.03
C PRO A 15 0.28 -12.87 22.24
N ALA A 16 1.10 -13.90 22.36
CA ALA A 16 2.08 -14.01 23.43
C ALA A 16 3.00 -12.77 23.50
N GLY A 17 3.26 -12.29 24.70
CA GLY A 17 4.07 -11.08 24.91
C GLY A 17 3.32 -9.77 24.69
N VAL A 18 2.04 -9.77 24.34
CA VAL A 18 1.23 -8.54 24.18
C VAL A 18 0.21 -8.46 25.30
N THR A 19 0.19 -7.31 25.99
CA THR A 19 -0.81 -6.95 26.98
C THR A 19 -1.79 -5.93 26.44
N ALA A 20 -3.03 -5.94 26.91
CA ALA A 20 -4.04 -4.98 26.52
C ALA A 20 -4.73 -4.32 27.71
N GLU A 21 -4.95 -3.03 27.59
CA GLU A 21 -5.86 -2.24 28.42
C GLU A 21 -7.10 -1.91 27.58
N VAL A 22 -8.30 -2.21 28.12
CA VAL A 22 -9.55 -1.87 27.43
C VAL A 22 -9.84 -0.39 27.66
N VAL A 23 -9.81 0.40 26.60
CA VAL A 23 -10.13 1.83 26.61
C VAL A 23 -11.64 2.03 26.57
N SER A 24 -12.33 1.27 25.68
CA SER A 24 -13.78 1.24 25.61
C SER A 24 -14.26 -0.09 25.01
N GLN A 25 -15.45 -0.54 25.39
CA GLN A 25 -16.05 -1.77 24.88
C GLN A 25 -17.56 -1.65 24.83
N ASP A 26 -18.13 -2.02 23.69
CA ASP A 26 -19.55 -2.32 23.51
C ASP A 26 -19.72 -3.61 22.69
N ALA A 27 -20.95 -4.01 22.39
CA ALA A 27 -21.24 -5.26 21.68
C ALA A 27 -20.75 -5.28 20.22
N THR A 28 -20.32 -4.15 19.66
CA THR A 28 -19.94 -4.00 18.24
C THR A 28 -18.53 -3.45 18.04
N LYS A 29 -17.94 -2.87 19.09
CA LYS A 29 -16.65 -2.22 19.00
C LYS A 29 -15.88 -2.32 20.32
N VAL A 30 -14.61 -2.69 20.23
CA VAL A 30 -13.67 -2.67 21.35
C VAL A 30 -12.45 -1.87 20.95
N VAL A 31 -12.05 -0.92 21.80
CA VAL A 31 -10.81 -0.13 21.63
C VAL A 31 -9.83 -0.57 22.71
N LEU A 32 -8.67 -1.02 22.26
CA LEU A 32 -7.59 -1.50 23.13
C LEU A 32 -6.35 -0.63 22.98
N LYS A 33 -5.70 -0.37 24.11
CA LYS A 33 -4.31 0.06 24.12
C LYS A 33 -3.45 -1.18 24.34
N ALA A 34 -2.78 -1.63 23.29
CA ALA A 34 -1.91 -2.80 23.33
C ALA A 34 -0.45 -2.38 23.54
N THR A 35 0.28 -3.18 24.28
CA THR A 35 1.72 -2.99 24.52
C THR A 35 2.42 -4.33 24.35
N ALA A 36 3.37 -4.40 23.40
CA ALA A 36 4.24 -5.56 23.25
C ALA A 36 5.41 -5.47 24.20
N ALA A 37 5.77 -6.58 24.85
CA ALA A 37 7.00 -6.69 25.63
C ALA A 37 8.22 -6.65 24.69
N ALA A 38 9.36 -6.19 25.17
CA ALA A 38 10.59 -6.08 24.37
C ALA A 38 11.10 -7.46 23.85
N ASP A 39 10.74 -8.52 24.55
CA ASP A 39 11.07 -9.90 24.23
C ASP A 39 9.90 -10.69 23.63
N ALA A 40 8.83 -10.00 23.22
CA ALA A 40 7.70 -10.64 22.55
C ALA A 40 8.16 -11.35 21.28
N PRO A 41 7.74 -12.63 21.06
CA PRO A 41 8.17 -13.36 19.88
C PRO A 41 7.61 -12.70 18.60
N ALA A 42 8.45 -12.60 17.57
CA ALA A 42 8.01 -12.15 16.26
C ALA A 42 7.10 -13.22 15.62
N ALA A 43 5.82 -12.94 15.55
CA ALA A 43 4.83 -13.86 15.00
C ALA A 43 3.50 -13.14 14.70
N ALA A 44 2.76 -13.67 13.72
CA ALA A 44 1.34 -13.38 13.59
C ALA A 44 0.55 -14.17 14.61
N GLY A 45 -0.41 -13.55 15.26
CA GLY A 45 -1.22 -14.18 16.27
C GLY A 45 -2.68 -13.70 16.27
N ASP A 46 -3.51 -14.45 16.97
CA ASP A 46 -4.95 -14.23 17.01
C ASP A 46 -5.31 -13.06 17.93
N VAL A 47 -6.34 -12.31 17.56
CA VAL A 47 -7.01 -11.37 18.44
C VAL A 47 -8.38 -11.92 18.78
N ALA A 48 -8.67 -12.13 20.06
CA ALA A 48 -9.97 -12.61 20.51
C ALA A 48 -10.61 -11.65 21.51
N ILE A 49 -11.94 -11.54 21.45
CA ILE A 49 -12.77 -10.84 22.44
C ILE A 49 -13.84 -11.83 22.93
N GLY A 50 -13.67 -12.36 24.12
CA GLY A 50 -14.52 -13.41 24.65
C GLY A 50 -14.52 -14.64 23.75
N ALA A 51 -15.68 -15.00 23.18
CA ALA A 51 -15.82 -16.16 22.27
C ALA A 51 -15.54 -15.84 20.79
N SER A 52 -15.38 -14.57 20.44
CA SER A 52 -15.10 -14.14 19.05
C SER A 52 -13.59 -14.05 18.84
N ALA A 53 -13.07 -14.68 17.79
CA ALA A 53 -11.64 -14.67 17.46
C ALA A 53 -11.43 -14.34 15.98
N LEU A 54 -10.38 -13.59 15.68
CA LEU A 54 -9.87 -13.32 14.35
C LEU A 54 -8.45 -13.87 14.28
N PRO A 55 -8.24 -14.97 13.52
CA PRO A 55 -6.93 -15.59 13.39
C PRO A 55 -5.92 -14.70 12.67
N GLY A 56 -4.66 -14.70 13.14
CA GLY A 56 -3.55 -13.98 12.52
C GLY A 56 -3.71 -12.45 12.40
N ALA A 57 -4.60 -11.86 13.22
CA ALA A 57 -4.99 -10.46 13.05
C ALA A 57 -4.01 -9.44 13.62
N LEU A 58 -3.01 -9.87 14.39
CA LEU A 58 -1.99 -9.00 14.96
C LEU A 58 -0.62 -9.63 14.79
N THR A 59 0.25 -8.94 14.07
CA THR A 59 1.65 -9.34 13.95
C THR A 59 2.50 -8.55 14.93
N VAL A 60 3.31 -9.26 15.71
CA VAL A 60 4.32 -8.69 16.61
C VAL A 60 5.68 -8.87 15.96
N TYR A 61 6.49 -7.82 15.91
CA TYR A 61 7.82 -7.87 15.33
C TYR A 61 8.75 -6.82 15.96
N PRO A 62 10.06 -7.05 16.03
CA PRO A 62 11.02 -6.10 16.58
C PRO A 62 11.37 -4.98 15.58
N ALA A 63 11.51 -5.31 14.32
CA ALA A 63 11.75 -4.43 13.19
C ALA A 63 11.38 -5.15 11.89
N LEU A 64 11.06 -4.37 10.85
CA LEU A 64 10.83 -4.92 9.51
C LEU A 64 12.17 -5.30 8.87
N ASP A 65 12.21 -6.45 8.18
CA ASP A 65 13.35 -6.84 7.37
C ASP A 65 13.30 -6.19 5.98
N ARG A 66 12.11 -6.07 5.42
CA ARG A 66 11.90 -5.46 4.09
C ARG A 66 10.50 -4.89 3.91
N VAL A 67 10.37 -4.10 2.86
CA VAL A 67 9.08 -3.57 2.39
C VAL A 67 8.92 -3.91 0.91
N THR A 68 7.68 -4.12 0.46
CA THR A 68 7.31 -4.24 -0.95
C THR A 68 6.22 -3.25 -1.30
N VAL A 69 6.09 -2.90 -2.58
CA VAL A 69 4.94 -2.16 -3.10
C VAL A 69 3.97 -3.13 -3.75
N GLU A 70 2.74 -3.12 -3.34
CA GLU A 70 1.66 -3.92 -3.94
C GLU A 70 0.59 -3.01 -4.56
N PRO A 71 0.17 -3.27 -5.81
CA PRO A 71 0.71 -4.27 -6.73
C PRO A 71 2.11 -3.88 -7.25
N ALA A 72 2.97 -4.87 -7.53
CA ALA A 72 4.31 -4.64 -8.06
C ALA A 72 4.30 -3.99 -9.45
N LEU A 73 3.26 -4.26 -10.23
CA LEU A 73 2.98 -3.65 -11.53
C LEU A 73 1.49 -3.39 -11.66
N THR A 74 1.12 -2.19 -12.11
CA THR A 74 -0.26 -1.87 -12.42
C THR A 74 -0.38 -0.80 -13.50
N TYR A 75 -1.63 -0.48 -13.86
CA TYR A 75 -1.98 0.48 -14.89
C TYR A 75 -2.94 1.52 -14.32
N SER A 76 -2.72 2.77 -14.69
CA SER A 76 -3.71 3.84 -14.60
C SER A 76 -4.05 4.32 -16.01
N ARG A 77 -5.05 5.17 -16.15
CA ARG A 77 -5.44 5.73 -17.45
C ARG A 77 -5.75 7.20 -17.29
N ILE A 78 -5.07 8.03 -18.08
CA ILE A 78 -5.40 9.44 -18.21
C ILE A 78 -6.81 9.61 -18.79
N GLY A 79 -7.49 10.69 -18.46
CA GLY A 79 -8.89 10.87 -18.86
C GLY A 79 -9.39 12.26 -18.54
N GLY A 80 -10.70 12.46 -18.63
CA GLY A 80 -11.32 13.76 -18.34
C GLY A 80 -11.05 14.81 -19.43
N ASN A 81 -10.86 16.08 -19.04
CA ASN A 81 -10.64 17.22 -19.94
C ASN A 81 -11.75 17.38 -21.00
N GLY A 82 -13.01 17.18 -20.58
CA GLY A 82 -14.18 17.28 -21.47
C GLY A 82 -14.42 16.06 -22.38
N GLY A 83 -13.54 15.06 -22.35
CA GLY A 83 -13.71 13.79 -23.07
C GLY A 83 -14.68 12.84 -22.36
N PRO A 84 -15.24 11.86 -23.10
CA PRO A 84 -16.23 10.92 -22.57
C PRO A 84 -15.64 9.84 -21.65
N ILE A 85 -14.32 9.66 -21.65
CA ILE A 85 -13.65 8.60 -20.91
C ILE A 85 -13.06 9.18 -19.61
N PRO A 86 -13.50 8.70 -18.43
CA PRO A 86 -12.97 9.18 -17.15
C PRO A 86 -11.54 8.69 -16.89
N LYS A 87 -10.86 9.36 -15.96
CA LYS A 87 -9.60 8.88 -15.39
C LYS A 87 -9.80 7.54 -14.69
N HIS A 88 -8.78 6.70 -14.73
CA HIS A 88 -8.73 5.47 -13.96
C HIS A 88 -7.52 5.51 -13.03
N PRO A 89 -7.73 5.79 -11.73
CA PRO A 89 -6.67 5.81 -10.73
C PRO A 89 -6.06 4.42 -10.50
N ALA A 90 -4.89 4.39 -9.84
CA ALA A 90 -4.27 3.16 -9.36
C ALA A 90 -3.98 3.29 -7.86
N GLN A 91 -4.31 2.26 -7.07
CA GLN A 91 -4.04 2.22 -5.65
C GLN A 91 -2.80 1.35 -5.38
N PHE A 92 -1.92 1.85 -4.50
CA PHE A 92 -0.75 1.14 -4.01
C PHE A 92 -0.77 1.02 -2.49
N GLU A 93 -0.16 -0.04 -1.99
CA GLU A 93 0.11 -0.27 -0.58
C GLU A 93 1.58 -0.61 -0.38
N ALA A 94 2.18 -0.10 0.69
CA ALA A 94 3.48 -0.53 1.16
C ALA A 94 3.29 -1.68 2.14
N ILE A 95 3.88 -2.84 1.88
CA ILE A 95 3.71 -4.03 2.70
C ILE A 95 5.01 -4.34 3.42
N GLY A 96 4.93 -4.41 4.75
CA GLY A 96 6.04 -4.84 5.61
C GLY A 96 6.14 -6.36 5.71
N TRP A 97 7.37 -6.87 5.78
CA TRP A 97 7.71 -8.28 5.85
C TRP A 97 8.80 -8.58 6.85
N LEU A 98 8.76 -9.79 7.42
CA LEU A 98 9.87 -10.44 8.10
C LEU A 98 10.33 -11.62 7.24
N ASN A 99 11.64 -11.80 7.13
CA ASN A 99 12.25 -12.87 6.31
C ASN A 99 12.24 -14.25 7.00
N GLY A 100 11.45 -14.40 8.07
CA GLY A 100 11.35 -15.67 8.78
C GLY A 100 12.63 -16.14 9.46
N PRO A 101 12.64 -17.40 9.94
CA PRO A 101 13.79 -17.97 10.65
C PRO A 101 15.05 -18.16 9.81
N ASP A 102 14.93 -18.33 8.50
CA ASP A 102 16.06 -18.53 7.60
C ASP A 102 16.75 -17.20 7.19
N GLY A 103 16.09 -16.05 7.46
CA GLY A 103 16.59 -14.71 7.16
C GLY A 103 16.67 -14.40 5.66
N GLN A 104 16.12 -15.26 4.79
CA GLN A 104 16.11 -15.06 3.36
C GLN A 104 14.79 -14.47 2.88
N PRO A 105 14.79 -13.46 1.99
CA PRO A 105 13.54 -12.92 1.44
C PRO A 105 12.90 -13.88 0.43
N GLU A 106 11.59 -13.79 0.31
CA GLU A 106 10.77 -14.53 -0.68
C GLU A 106 10.78 -16.05 -0.50
N THR A 107 10.83 -16.48 0.77
CA THR A 107 10.74 -17.89 1.16
C THR A 107 9.40 -18.23 1.81
N PRO A 108 9.01 -19.51 1.91
CA PRO A 108 7.71 -19.90 2.44
C PRO A 108 7.50 -19.59 3.93
N ASP A 109 8.55 -19.31 4.68
CA ASP A 109 8.49 -18.95 6.09
C ASP A 109 8.47 -17.45 6.36
N ASP A 110 8.44 -16.62 5.29
CA ASP A 110 8.23 -15.18 5.40
C ASP A 110 6.91 -14.84 6.07
N ILE A 111 6.95 -13.85 6.93
CA ILE A 111 5.75 -13.35 7.62
C ILE A 111 5.36 -12.00 7.01
N ARG A 112 4.16 -11.95 6.42
CA ARG A 112 3.54 -10.70 5.97
C ARG A 112 3.02 -9.94 7.18
N VAL A 113 3.65 -8.82 7.51
CA VAL A 113 3.22 -7.93 8.61
C VAL A 113 1.94 -7.20 8.24
N GLY A 114 1.84 -6.71 7.01
CA GLY A 114 0.68 -6.00 6.49
C GLY A 114 1.01 -4.63 5.92
N ALA A 115 -0.05 -3.84 5.64
CA ALA A 115 0.09 -2.49 5.12
C ALA A 115 0.74 -1.55 6.14
N MET A 116 1.74 -0.80 5.68
CA MET A 116 2.52 0.14 6.48
C MET A 116 2.26 1.58 6.01
N PRO A 117 2.21 2.54 6.92
CA PRO A 117 2.26 3.95 6.54
C PRO A 117 3.54 4.24 5.76
N ALA A 118 3.42 4.94 4.65
CA ALA A 118 4.56 5.26 3.79
C ALA A 118 4.49 6.70 3.26
N ASP A 119 5.66 7.29 3.05
CA ASP A 119 5.81 8.48 2.23
C ASP A 119 5.95 8.04 0.76
N TRP A 120 5.12 8.57 -0.12
CA TRP A 120 5.01 8.15 -1.51
C TRP A 120 5.59 9.18 -2.46
N ARG A 121 6.29 8.70 -3.51
CA ARG A 121 6.72 9.52 -4.64
C ARG A 121 6.72 8.72 -5.94
N THR A 122 6.73 9.43 -7.06
CA THR A 122 6.93 8.87 -8.39
C THR A 122 8.24 9.35 -8.98
N GLU A 123 8.89 8.49 -9.75
CA GLU A 123 10.09 8.79 -10.54
C GLU A 123 9.93 8.28 -11.96
N ASP A 124 10.69 8.82 -12.89
CA ASP A 124 10.77 8.29 -14.24
C ASP A 124 11.32 6.86 -14.23
N PHE A 125 10.68 5.94 -14.94
CA PHE A 125 11.05 4.53 -14.89
C PHE A 125 12.40 4.27 -15.58
N ASP A 126 12.62 4.91 -16.73
CA ASP A 126 13.80 4.73 -17.57
C ASP A 126 14.23 6.05 -18.23
N ASP A 127 15.26 5.97 -19.10
CA ASP A 127 15.78 7.15 -19.79
C ASP A 127 14.77 7.75 -20.79
N ALA A 128 13.90 6.93 -21.38
CA ALA A 128 12.85 7.42 -22.27
C ALA A 128 11.78 8.19 -21.47
N ALA A 129 11.36 7.65 -20.34
CA ALA A 129 10.45 8.33 -19.41
C ALA A 129 11.02 9.66 -18.92
N ARG A 130 12.33 9.69 -18.61
CA ARG A 130 13.03 10.91 -18.19
C ARG A 130 13.09 11.97 -19.30
N GLN A 131 13.35 11.57 -20.54
CA GLN A 131 13.35 12.49 -21.69
C GLN A 131 11.96 13.08 -21.94
N MET A 132 10.91 12.34 -21.60
CA MET A 132 9.52 12.73 -21.72
C MET A 132 8.96 13.42 -20.47
N GLU A 133 9.75 13.51 -19.39
CA GLU A 133 9.37 14.06 -18.09
C GLU A 133 8.09 13.38 -17.53
N ASP A 134 8.03 12.05 -17.62
CA ASP A 134 6.84 11.28 -17.28
C ASP A 134 6.39 11.50 -15.82
N ALA A 135 7.33 11.51 -14.87
CA ALA A 135 7.02 11.74 -13.46
C ALA A 135 6.41 13.12 -13.18
N ARG A 136 6.72 14.11 -14.01
CA ARG A 136 6.17 15.45 -13.90
C ARG A 136 4.74 15.55 -14.44
N PHE A 137 4.43 14.84 -15.51
CA PHE A 137 3.22 15.06 -16.29
C PHE A 137 2.18 13.95 -16.22
N ALA A 138 2.55 12.71 -15.87
CA ALA A 138 1.62 11.58 -15.95
C ALA A 138 0.55 11.54 -14.84
N GLY A 139 0.76 12.24 -13.73
CA GLY A 139 -0.16 12.32 -12.61
C GLY A 139 0.54 12.54 -11.27
N GLN A 140 -0.18 12.35 -10.19
CA GLN A 140 0.32 12.55 -8.83
C GLN A 140 -0.09 11.40 -7.92
N ILE A 141 0.85 10.92 -7.08
CA ILE A 141 0.54 9.99 -6.02
C ILE A 141 0.19 10.75 -4.73
N GLN A 142 -0.88 10.31 -4.07
CA GLN A 142 -1.38 10.90 -2.84
C GLN A 142 -0.72 10.23 -1.62
N PRO A 143 -0.81 10.82 -0.41
CA PRO A 143 -0.23 10.25 0.80
C PRO A 143 -0.79 8.87 1.21
N ASP A 144 -1.97 8.50 0.72
CA ASP A 144 -2.60 7.20 0.93
C ASP A 144 -2.25 6.15 -0.14
N GLY A 145 -1.28 6.46 -1.02
CA GLY A 145 -0.84 5.57 -2.11
C GLY A 145 -1.76 5.57 -3.33
N LEU A 146 -2.78 6.45 -3.39
CA LEU A 146 -3.63 6.60 -4.56
C LEU A 146 -2.94 7.44 -5.63
N PHE A 147 -2.64 6.85 -6.80
CA PHE A 147 -2.17 7.58 -7.96
C PHE A 147 -3.35 8.13 -8.77
N LEU A 148 -3.41 9.45 -8.88
CA LEU A 148 -4.39 10.17 -9.70
C LEU A 148 -3.73 10.55 -11.04
N PRO A 149 -4.12 9.91 -12.16
CA PRO A 149 -3.55 10.22 -13.47
C PRO A 149 -3.95 11.62 -13.94
N ALA A 150 -3.11 12.21 -14.77
CA ALA A 150 -3.32 13.53 -15.36
C ALA A 150 -4.49 13.54 -16.37
N ASP A 151 -4.80 14.72 -16.88
CA ASP A 151 -5.80 14.93 -17.91
C ASP A 151 -5.33 14.37 -19.25
N ALA A 152 -6.28 13.87 -20.05
CA ALA A 152 -6.04 13.44 -21.41
C ALA A 152 -5.91 14.63 -22.37
N GLY A 153 -5.23 14.42 -23.48
CA GLY A 153 -5.05 15.39 -24.56
C GLY A 153 -3.60 15.85 -24.69
N PRO A 154 -3.29 16.59 -25.76
CA PRO A 154 -1.97 17.15 -25.98
C PRO A 154 -1.62 18.13 -24.86
N ASN A 155 -0.38 18.04 -24.37
CA ASN A 155 0.15 18.93 -23.35
C ASN A 155 1.25 19.81 -23.98
N PRO A 156 1.00 21.13 -24.15
CA PRO A 156 1.98 22.06 -24.76
C PRO A 156 3.29 22.18 -23.98
N GLU A 157 3.27 21.89 -22.68
CA GLU A 157 4.46 21.94 -21.82
C GLU A 157 5.36 20.71 -21.95
N ARG A 158 4.81 19.64 -22.54
CA ARG A 158 5.50 18.37 -22.66
C ARG A 158 6.30 18.28 -23.96
N PRO A 159 7.46 17.59 -23.97
CA PRO A 159 8.22 17.37 -25.21
C PRO A 159 7.32 16.87 -26.35
N MET A 160 7.46 17.47 -27.53
CA MET A 160 6.66 17.20 -28.73
C MET A 160 5.14 17.38 -28.55
N MET A 161 4.71 18.12 -27.53
CA MET A 161 3.28 18.33 -27.19
C MET A 161 2.50 17.02 -27.06
N THR A 162 3.14 15.97 -26.54
CA THR A 162 2.51 14.67 -26.35
C THR A 162 1.44 14.70 -25.25
N ASN A 163 0.65 13.64 -25.15
CA ASN A 163 -0.28 13.48 -24.05
C ASN A 163 0.46 13.15 -22.73
N ASN A 164 -0.28 13.12 -21.63
CA ASN A 164 0.26 12.89 -20.27
C ASN A 164 0.37 11.39 -19.90
N ALA A 165 0.50 10.49 -20.87
CA ALA A 165 0.85 9.10 -20.57
C ALA A 165 2.28 9.00 -20.02
N GLY A 166 2.57 7.99 -19.23
CA GLY A 166 3.90 7.85 -18.64
C GLY A 166 4.23 6.46 -18.15
N ASN A 167 5.52 6.23 -18.01
CA ASN A 167 6.12 5.02 -17.46
C ASN A 167 6.87 5.40 -16.17
N LEU A 168 6.38 4.93 -15.02
CA LEU A 168 6.75 5.45 -13.71
C LEU A 168 7.23 4.34 -12.76
N LYS A 169 8.21 4.66 -11.94
CA LYS A 169 8.43 3.99 -10.66
C LYS A 169 7.52 4.66 -9.62
N VAL A 170 6.87 3.83 -8.81
CA VAL A 170 6.19 4.27 -7.59
C VAL A 170 7.02 3.81 -6.41
N ILE A 171 7.46 4.75 -5.60
CA ILE A 171 8.37 4.49 -4.49
C ILE A 171 7.65 4.76 -3.18
N ALA A 172 7.70 3.77 -2.30
CA ALA A 172 7.25 3.84 -0.92
C ALA A 172 8.46 3.94 0.01
N THR A 173 8.45 4.91 0.91
CA THR A 173 9.43 5.07 1.99
C THR A 173 8.72 4.84 3.31
N VAL A 174 9.07 3.76 4.01
CA VAL A 174 8.50 3.36 5.31
C VAL A 174 9.51 3.64 6.40
N LYS A 175 9.04 4.29 7.48
CA LYS A 175 9.82 4.48 8.71
C LYS A 175 9.38 3.46 9.76
N ASP A 176 10.32 2.65 10.21
CA ASP A 176 10.12 1.66 11.25
C ASP A 176 11.16 1.89 12.38
N GLY A 177 10.73 2.58 13.43
CA GLY A 177 11.65 3.10 14.44
C GLY A 177 12.69 4.04 13.85
N ASP A 178 13.97 3.72 14.04
CA ASP A 178 15.12 4.48 13.52
C ASP A 178 15.52 4.03 12.11
N THR A 179 14.87 2.98 11.56
CA THR A 179 15.17 2.42 10.24
C THR A 179 14.25 3.02 9.18
N THR A 180 14.81 3.27 8.00
CA THR A 180 14.06 3.69 6.82
C THR A 180 14.24 2.64 5.73
N LEU A 181 13.12 2.11 5.24
CA LEU A 181 13.08 1.10 4.19
C LEU A 181 12.39 1.68 2.95
N GLU A 182 12.92 1.39 1.78
CA GLU A 182 12.32 1.79 0.52
C GLU A 182 11.98 0.57 -0.33
N ALA A 183 10.86 0.68 -1.05
CA ALA A 183 10.44 -0.29 -2.04
C ALA A 183 9.88 0.41 -3.27
N GLN A 184 9.91 -0.27 -4.41
CA GLN A 184 9.39 0.27 -5.66
C GLN A 184 8.37 -0.65 -6.31
N GLY A 185 7.34 -0.04 -6.92
CA GLY A 185 6.43 -0.65 -7.86
C GLY A 185 6.55 0.00 -9.23
N HIS A 186 5.89 -0.57 -10.22
CA HIS A 186 5.87 -0.09 -11.59
C HIS A 186 4.46 0.33 -12.00
N LEU A 187 4.33 1.50 -12.62
CA LEU A 187 3.06 2.05 -13.06
C LEU A 187 3.13 2.52 -14.51
N TYR A 188 2.24 2.04 -15.35
CA TYR A 188 1.96 2.65 -16.65
C TYR A 188 0.72 3.54 -16.56
N ALA A 189 0.89 4.86 -16.75
CA ALA A 189 -0.20 5.78 -17.02
C ALA A 189 -0.50 5.76 -18.51
N THR A 190 -1.57 5.08 -18.90
CA THR A 190 -1.90 4.81 -20.31
C THR A 190 -2.83 5.86 -20.90
N VAL A 191 -2.87 5.93 -22.23
CA VAL A 191 -3.82 6.78 -22.96
C VAL A 191 -5.22 6.20 -22.97
N GLN A 192 -6.20 7.02 -23.29
CA GLN A 192 -7.56 6.59 -23.61
C GLN A 192 -7.56 5.74 -24.88
N ARG A 193 -8.45 4.75 -24.91
CA ARG A 193 -8.73 3.99 -26.13
C ARG A 193 -9.76 4.75 -26.95
N PHE A 194 -9.41 5.08 -28.20
CA PHE A 194 -10.27 5.84 -29.11
C PHE A 194 -10.96 4.97 -30.18
N VAL A 195 -10.77 3.67 -30.17
CA VAL A 195 -11.35 2.78 -31.18
C VAL A 195 -12.51 2.01 -30.57
N ASP A 196 -13.72 2.43 -30.89
CA ASP A 196 -14.98 1.77 -30.52
C ASP A 196 -15.54 0.87 -31.65
N MET A 197 -14.89 0.83 -32.81
CA MET A 197 -15.34 -0.02 -33.92
C MET A 197 -14.64 -1.37 -33.90
N PRO A 198 -15.39 -2.49 -34.04
CA PRO A 198 -14.78 -3.75 -34.39
C PRO A 198 -14.08 -3.60 -35.74
N ILE A 199 -12.83 -3.99 -35.82
CA ILE A 199 -12.11 -4.12 -37.06
C ILE A 199 -12.68 -5.40 -37.72
N ASN A 200 -13.47 -5.23 -38.76
CA ASN A 200 -13.97 -6.35 -39.61
C ASN A 200 -12.87 -6.88 -40.51
#